data_694841927ecd3d50d40dc4cb41fd1616
#
_entry.id   694841927ecd3d50d40dc4cb41fd1616
#
_cell.length_a   1.000
_cell.length_b   1.000
_cell.length_c   1.000
_cell.angle_alpha   90.00
_cell.angle_beta   90.00
_cell.angle_gamma   90.00
#
_symmetry.space_group_name_H-M   'P 1'
#
loop_
_entity.id
_entity.type
_entity.pdbx_description
1 polymer ?
#
loop_
_entity_poly.entity_id
_entity_poly.type
_entity_poly.pdbx_seq_one_letter_code
_entity_poly.pdbx_strand_id
1 'polypeptide(L)'
;MALHLFLLWHNGMGYFPFVKQKLESVFSIKYTVNLFWDKKTTLEKLQLLYEFTVEESLMKIEECGYGEVCVFIIEDALNIQKKYLTKYGIIPVNKYAQEIKQQIRNSFNNQNLIHGTMTDFEFENDILVCLGCTKDTFWNNIQKE
;
A
#
# COMPACT_ATOMS: atom_id res chain seq x y z
N MET A 1 7.59 -15.09 -7.11
CA MET A 1 6.38 -14.30 -7.31
C MET A 1 6.45 -13.05 -6.45
N ALA A 2 6.17 -11.90 -7.06
CA ALA A 2 6.24 -10.62 -6.34
C ALA A 2 4.84 -10.10 -6.04
N LEU A 3 4.45 -10.16 -4.77
CA LEU A 3 3.21 -9.55 -4.28
C LEU A 3 3.53 -8.22 -3.63
N HIS A 4 2.70 -7.24 -3.90
CA HIS A 4 2.79 -5.92 -3.29
C HIS A 4 1.42 -5.44 -2.84
N LEU A 5 1.42 -4.57 -1.83
CA LEU A 5 0.20 -4.00 -1.27
C LEU A 5 0.17 -2.51 -1.57
N PHE A 6 -0.98 -2.04 -2.04
CA PHE A 6 -1.28 -0.62 -2.14
C PHE A 6 -2.48 -0.31 -1.26
N LEU A 7 -2.38 0.75 -0.48
CA LEU A 7 -3.42 1.21 0.42
C LEU A 7 -3.85 2.61 0.00
N LEU A 8 -5.10 2.75 -0.39
CA LEU A 8 -5.71 4.04 -0.70
C LEU A 8 -6.40 4.55 0.57
N TRP A 9 -5.85 5.64 1.13
CA TRP A 9 -6.38 6.24 2.34
C TRP A 9 -7.74 6.89 2.10
N HIS A 10 -8.47 7.16 3.19
CA HIS A 10 -9.85 7.67 3.11
C HIS A 10 -9.98 8.88 2.19
N ASN A 11 -9.14 9.88 2.36
CA ASN A 11 -9.21 11.10 1.55
C ASN A 11 -8.83 10.87 0.09
N GLY A 12 -8.31 9.71 -0.25
CA GLY A 12 -8.02 9.31 -1.62
C GLY A 12 -9.12 8.49 -2.28
N MET A 13 -10.17 8.10 -1.55
CA MET A 13 -11.18 7.18 -2.08
C MET A 13 -11.95 7.73 -3.28
N GLY A 14 -12.02 9.05 -3.45
CA GLY A 14 -12.58 9.65 -4.66
C GLY A 14 -11.79 9.31 -5.93
N TYR A 15 -10.54 8.89 -5.80
CA TYR A 15 -9.68 8.49 -6.91
C TYR A 15 -9.65 6.98 -7.14
N PHE A 16 -10.52 6.22 -6.47
CA PHE A 16 -10.52 4.75 -6.55
C PHE A 16 -10.53 4.22 -7.99
N PRO A 17 -11.43 4.68 -8.89
CA PRO A 17 -11.43 4.17 -10.27
C PRO A 17 -10.12 4.41 -11.00
N PHE A 18 -9.52 5.58 -10.80
CA PHE A 18 -8.24 5.94 -11.42
C PHE A 18 -7.12 5.05 -10.90
N VAL A 19 -7.03 4.86 -9.57
CA VAL A 19 -6.00 4.02 -8.93
C VAL A 19 -6.13 2.59 -9.42
N LYS A 20 -7.34 2.03 -9.41
CA LYS A 20 -7.60 0.67 -9.87
C LYS A 20 -7.16 0.49 -11.32
N GLN A 21 -7.52 1.40 -12.20
CA GLN A 21 -7.14 1.35 -13.62
C GLN A 21 -5.61 1.39 -13.78
N LYS A 22 -4.93 2.24 -13.04
CA LYS A 22 -3.47 2.33 -13.10
C LYS A 22 -2.81 1.04 -12.64
N LEU A 23 -3.27 0.45 -11.55
CA LEU A 23 -2.72 -0.82 -11.06
C LEU A 23 -2.97 -1.95 -12.07
N GLU A 24 -4.18 -2.03 -12.64
CA GLU A 24 -4.53 -3.05 -13.64
C GLU A 24 -3.70 -2.93 -14.92
N SER A 25 -3.24 -1.72 -15.26
CA SER A 25 -2.46 -1.50 -16.48
C SER A 25 -1.05 -2.09 -16.40
N VAL A 26 -0.56 -2.37 -15.21
CA VAL A 26 0.82 -2.85 -14.98
C VAL A 26 0.84 -4.22 -14.28
N PHE A 27 -0.12 -4.51 -13.41
CA PHE A 27 -0.13 -5.69 -12.56
C PHE A 27 -1.41 -6.49 -12.70
N SER A 28 -1.39 -7.72 -12.16
CA SER A 28 -2.59 -8.50 -11.90
C SER A 28 -3.08 -8.19 -10.50
N ILE A 29 -4.30 -7.68 -10.36
CA ILE A 29 -4.90 -7.46 -9.04
C ILE A 29 -5.42 -8.79 -8.53
N LYS A 30 -4.87 -9.26 -7.42
CA LYS A 30 -5.25 -10.54 -6.80
C LYS A 30 -6.35 -10.41 -5.75
N TYR A 31 -6.45 -9.24 -5.12
CA TYR A 31 -7.42 -9.02 -4.06
C TYR A 31 -7.66 -7.52 -3.89
N THR A 32 -8.91 -7.16 -3.67
CA THR A 32 -9.31 -5.78 -3.37
C THR A 32 -10.33 -5.85 -2.26
N VAL A 33 -10.15 -5.07 -1.22
CA VAL A 33 -11.09 -5.01 -0.11
C VAL A 33 -11.20 -3.59 0.42
N ASN A 34 -12.44 -3.18 0.70
CA ASN A 34 -12.70 -1.93 1.40
C ASN A 34 -12.83 -2.23 2.89
N LEU A 35 -12.14 -1.46 3.71
CA LEU A 35 -12.16 -1.57 5.16
C LEU A 35 -12.60 -0.22 5.74
N PHE A 36 -13.14 -0.24 6.93
CA PHE A 36 -13.49 0.99 7.64
C PHE A 36 -12.56 1.13 8.85
N TRP A 37 -11.78 2.20 8.86
CA TRP A 37 -10.88 2.54 9.96
C TRP A 37 -11.29 3.87 10.58
N ASP A 38 -11.73 3.83 11.83
CA ASP A 38 -12.02 5.06 12.56
C ASP A 38 -10.72 5.81 12.88
N LYS A 39 -10.84 6.97 13.51
CA LYS A 39 -9.67 7.82 13.79
C LYS A 39 -8.63 7.09 14.63
N LYS A 40 -9.05 6.39 15.68
CA LYS A 40 -8.15 5.65 16.57
C LYS A 40 -7.41 4.54 15.81
N THR A 41 -8.15 3.75 15.05
CA THR A 41 -7.59 2.66 14.23
C THR A 41 -6.61 3.22 13.20
N THR A 42 -6.98 4.32 12.52
CA THR A 42 -6.11 4.95 11.53
C THR A 42 -4.79 5.40 12.15
N LEU A 43 -4.83 6.02 13.32
CA LEU A 43 -3.62 6.44 14.03
C LEU A 43 -2.73 5.24 14.36
N GLU A 44 -3.30 4.13 14.81
CA GLU A 44 -2.56 2.90 15.08
C GLU A 44 -1.92 2.34 13.82
N LYS A 45 -2.65 2.31 12.70
CA LYS A 45 -2.13 1.82 11.41
C LYS A 45 -1.00 2.69 10.89
N LEU A 46 -1.10 4.01 11.00
CA LEU A 46 -0.04 4.92 10.59
C LEU A 46 1.26 4.65 11.36
N GLN A 47 1.15 4.40 12.66
CA GLN A 47 2.33 4.08 13.46
C GLN A 47 2.98 2.78 13.04
N LEU A 48 2.18 1.76 12.72
CA LEU A 48 2.69 0.44 12.34
C LEU A 48 3.22 0.38 10.90
N LEU A 49 2.56 1.10 9.97
CA LEU A 49 2.97 1.09 8.56
C LEU A 49 4.20 1.95 8.30
N TYR A 50 4.33 3.08 8.99
CA TYR A 50 5.41 4.05 8.74
C TYR A 50 6.42 4.16 9.88
N GLU A 51 6.24 3.42 10.96
CA GLU A 51 7.06 3.54 12.17
C GLU A 51 7.01 4.95 12.76
N PHE A 52 5.86 5.61 12.63
CA PHE A 52 5.67 6.98 13.11
C PHE A 52 5.51 7.02 14.63
N THR A 53 5.93 8.15 15.21
CA THR A 53 5.53 8.51 16.56
C THR A 53 4.04 8.87 16.57
N VAL A 54 3.47 8.99 17.78
CA VAL A 54 2.08 9.46 17.94
C VAL A 54 1.90 10.83 17.29
N GLU A 55 2.86 11.73 17.52
CA GLU A 55 2.79 13.10 16.97
C GLU A 55 2.84 13.13 15.45
N GLU A 56 3.73 12.34 14.84
CA GLU A 56 3.82 12.21 13.39
C GLU A 56 2.52 11.67 12.80
N SER A 57 1.91 10.70 13.47
CA SER A 57 0.63 10.11 13.03
C SER A 57 -0.50 11.12 13.13
N LEU A 58 -0.55 11.95 14.16
CA LEU A 58 -1.54 13.02 14.30
C LEU A 58 -1.41 14.06 13.18
N MET A 59 -0.19 14.36 12.74
CA MET A 59 0.03 15.26 11.60
C MET A 59 -0.41 14.60 10.29
N LYS A 60 -0.05 13.34 10.09
CA LYS A 60 -0.33 12.61 8.85
C LYS A 60 -1.82 12.36 8.63
N ILE A 61 -2.58 12.12 9.70
CA ILE A 61 -4.01 11.82 9.59
C ILE A 61 -4.81 13.00 9.03
N GLU A 62 -4.33 14.22 9.20
CA GLU A 62 -4.98 15.38 8.60
C GLU A 62 -5.03 15.29 7.07
N GLU A 63 -4.03 14.68 6.47
CA GLU A 63 -3.96 14.48 5.03
C GLU A 63 -4.63 13.20 4.57
N CYS A 64 -4.40 12.10 5.28
CA CYS A 64 -4.94 10.77 4.92
C CYS A 64 -6.43 10.66 5.19
N GLY A 65 -6.92 11.30 6.23
CA GLY A 65 -8.29 11.15 6.70
C GLY A 65 -8.51 9.82 7.40
N TYR A 66 -9.75 9.59 7.84
CA TYR A 66 -10.16 8.32 8.44
C TYR A 66 -11.57 7.99 7.99
N GLY A 67 -11.88 6.70 7.90
CA GLY A 67 -13.15 6.19 7.38
C GLY A 67 -12.88 5.02 6.46
N GLU A 68 -13.59 4.96 5.34
CA GLU A 68 -13.37 3.90 4.36
C GLU A 68 -12.00 4.04 3.70
N VAL A 69 -11.29 2.92 3.61
CA VAL A 69 -10.01 2.78 2.90
C VAL A 69 -10.09 1.56 1.99
N CYS A 70 -9.18 1.47 1.01
CA CYS A 70 -9.13 0.32 0.11
C CYS A 70 -7.73 -0.27 0.09
N VAL A 71 -7.67 -1.59 0.26
CA VAL A 71 -6.42 -2.35 0.13
C VAL A 71 -6.45 -3.13 -1.17
N PHE A 72 -5.40 -2.97 -1.98
CA PHE A 72 -5.16 -3.76 -3.19
C PHE A 72 -3.95 -4.65 -2.96
N ILE A 73 -4.08 -5.94 -3.26
CA ILE A 73 -2.94 -6.85 -3.34
C ILE A 73 -2.72 -7.16 -4.81
N ILE A 74 -1.53 -6.87 -5.31
CA ILE A 74 -1.18 -7.06 -6.72
C ILE A 74 -0.03 -8.04 -6.85
N GLU A 75 0.05 -8.68 -8.01
CA GLU A 75 1.18 -9.51 -8.40
C GLU A 75 1.90 -8.88 -9.58
N ASP A 76 3.21 -8.73 -9.43
CA ASP A 76 4.10 -8.34 -10.52
C ASP A 76 4.81 -9.58 -11.05
N ALA A 77 4.41 -10.03 -12.24
CA ALA A 77 4.95 -11.24 -12.86
C ALA A 77 6.42 -11.08 -13.27
N LEU A 78 6.86 -9.86 -13.56
CA LEU A 78 8.23 -9.60 -14.02
C LEU A 78 9.23 -9.51 -12.87
N ASN A 79 8.81 -8.98 -11.74
CA ASN A 79 9.63 -8.83 -10.53
C ASN A 79 11.03 -8.25 -10.82
N ILE A 80 11.09 -7.18 -11.61
CA ILE A 80 12.35 -6.53 -11.94
C ILE A 80 12.74 -5.61 -10.78
N GLN A 81 13.99 -5.73 -10.33
CA GLN A 81 14.51 -4.94 -9.21
C GLN A 81 15.37 -3.80 -9.73
N LYS A 82 15.37 -2.68 -9.01
CA LYS A 82 16.32 -1.58 -9.21
C LYS A 82 16.76 -1.03 -7.86
N LYS A 83 17.93 -0.44 -7.82
CA LYS A 83 18.41 0.24 -6.61
C LYS A 83 17.73 1.58 -6.47
N TYR A 84 17.29 1.90 -5.26
CA TYR A 84 16.54 3.11 -4.97
C TYR A 84 16.87 3.58 -3.56
N LEU A 85 16.95 4.91 -3.37
CA LEU A 85 17.21 5.50 -2.05
C LEU A 85 15.92 5.47 -1.23
N THR A 86 15.97 4.75 -0.11
CA THR A 86 14.86 4.62 0.84
C THR A 86 15.30 5.07 2.22
N LYS A 87 14.39 5.06 3.19
CA LYS A 87 14.73 5.32 4.59
C LYS A 87 15.72 4.30 5.16
N TYR A 88 15.89 3.16 4.52
CA TYR A 88 16.86 2.11 4.89
C TYR A 88 18.18 2.23 4.11
N GLY A 89 18.37 3.31 3.36
CA GLY A 89 19.52 3.49 2.47
C GLY A 89 19.20 3.10 1.03
N ILE A 90 20.25 2.89 0.23
CA ILE A 90 20.10 2.46 -1.17
C ILE A 90 19.95 0.93 -1.18
N ILE A 91 18.75 0.46 -1.50
CA ILE A 91 18.42 -0.97 -1.50
C ILE A 91 17.70 -1.35 -2.80
N PRO A 92 17.74 -2.65 -3.20
CA PRO A 92 16.91 -3.12 -4.31
C PRO A 92 15.42 -3.02 -3.97
N VAL A 93 14.65 -2.44 -4.89
CA VAL A 93 13.19 -2.36 -4.76
C VAL A 93 12.55 -2.85 -6.05
N ASN A 94 11.26 -3.24 -6.00
CA ASN A 94 10.53 -3.60 -7.20
C ASN A 94 10.35 -2.36 -8.07
N LYS A 95 10.87 -2.42 -9.30
CA LYS A 95 10.90 -1.29 -10.22
C LYS A 95 9.51 -0.76 -10.53
N TYR A 96 8.60 -1.64 -10.91
CA TYR A 96 7.27 -1.23 -11.35
C TYR A 96 6.38 -0.80 -10.20
N ALA A 97 6.50 -1.44 -9.05
CA ALA A 97 5.76 -1.02 -7.85
C ALA A 97 6.16 0.41 -7.44
N GLN A 98 7.46 0.70 -7.46
CA GLN A 98 7.95 2.04 -7.14
C GLN A 98 7.49 3.08 -8.18
N GLU A 99 7.59 2.75 -9.46
CA GLU A 99 7.22 3.66 -10.55
C GLU A 99 5.72 3.96 -10.56
N ILE A 100 4.88 2.93 -10.41
CA ILE A 100 3.42 3.13 -10.42
C ILE A 100 2.96 3.93 -9.20
N LYS A 101 3.57 3.67 -8.05
CA LYS A 101 3.28 4.44 -6.83
C LYS A 101 3.59 5.93 -7.06
N GLN A 102 4.73 6.24 -7.66
CA GLN A 102 5.12 7.61 -7.93
C GLN A 102 4.21 8.28 -8.97
N GLN A 103 3.83 7.55 -10.03
CA GLN A 103 2.92 8.07 -11.04
C GLN A 103 1.54 8.40 -10.44
N ILE A 104 1.03 7.54 -9.59
CA ILE A 104 -0.26 7.77 -8.90
C ILE A 104 -0.14 9.01 -7.99
N ARG A 105 0.93 9.09 -7.20
CA ARG A 105 1.17 10.23 -6.30
C ARG A 105 1.30 11.55 -7.07
N ASN A 106 1.97 11.53 -8.21
CA ASN A 106 2.14 12.73 -9.04
C ASN A 106 0.83 13.23 -9.65
N SER A 107 -0.17 12.34 -9.76
CA SER A 107 -1.50 12.70 -10.25
C SER A 107 -2.38 13.32 -9.17
N PHE A 108 -1.96 13.26 -7.93
CA PHE A 108 -2.68 13.82 -6.78
C PHE A 108 -2.02 15.13 -6.35
N ASN A 109 -2.81 16.05 -5.81
CA ASN A 109 -2.28 17.25 -5.16
C ASN A 109 -1.64 16.93 -3.81
N ASN A 110 -1.92 15.76 -3.26
CA ASN A 110 -1.41 15.30 -1.97
C ASN A 110 -0.83 13.89 -2.14
N GLN A 111 0.49 13.75 -1.93
CA GLN A 111 1.20 12.49 -2.09
C GLN A 111 0.89 11.47 -0.97
N ASN A 112 0.22 11.89 0.09
CA ASN A 112 -0.07 11.05 1.24
C ASN A 112 -1.39 10.28 1.11
N LEU A 113 -2.06 10.33 -0.04
CA LEU A 113 -3.33 9.64 -0.24
C LEU A 113 -3.18 8.15 -0.55
N ILE A 114 -1.99 7.71 -0.97
CA ILE A 114 -1.72 6.31 -1.29
C ILE A 114 -0.40 5.87 -0.65
N HIS A 115 -0.41 4.64 -0.13
CA HIS A 115 0.76 3.94 0.39
C HIS A 115 0.98 2.68 -0.46
N GLY A 116 2.23 2.33 -0.70
CA GLY A 116 2.53 1.12 -1.46
C GLY A 116 3.86 0.51 -1.04
N THR A 117 3.91 -0.81 -1.02
CA THR A 117 5.13 -1.56 -0.71
C THR A 117 6.01 -1.68 -1.95
N MET A 118 7.31 -1.73 -1.75
CA MET A 118 8.31 -1.86 -2.82
C MET A 118 9.23 -3.07 -2.62
N THR A 119 9.15 -3.72 -1.45
CA THR A 119 9.99 -4.87 -1.09
C THR A 119 9.12 -5.96 -0.47
N ASP A 120 9.62 -7.20 -0.49
CA ASP A 120 8.94 -8.32 0.20
C ASP A 120 8.83 -8.06 1.70
N PHE A 121 9.84 -7.47 2.30
CA PHE A 121 9.85 -7.15 3.72
C PHE A 121 8.71 -6.19 4.07
N GLU A 122 8.53 -5.13 3.29
CA GLU A 122 7.44 -4.19 3.50
C GLU A 122 6.09 -4.87 3.30
N PHE A 123 5.95 -5.70 2.26
CA PHE A 123 4.71 -6.41 2.00
C PHE A 123 4.33 -7.32 3.16
N GLU A 124 5.27 -8.10 3.69
CA GLU A 124 5.00 -9.00 4.80
C GLU A 124 4.54 -8.26 6.06
N ASN A 125 5.14 -7.11 6.36
CA ASN A 125 4.70 -6.26 7.46
C ASN A 125 3.32 -5.68 7.19
N ASP A 126 3.11 -5.13 6.02
CA ASP A 126 1.92 -4.33 5.72
C ASP A 126 0.67 -5.19 5.54
N ILE A 127 0.81 -6.41 5.00
CA ILE A 127 -0.34 -7.32 4.92
C ILE A 127 -0.79 -7.76 6.31
N LEU A 128 0.15 -7.97 7.22
CA LEU A 128 -0.17 -8.29 8.60
C LEU A 128 -0.90 -7.13 9.29
N VAL A 129 -0.43 -5.91 9.09
CA VAL A 129 -1.03 -4.71 9.67
C VAL A 129 -2.43 -4.45 9.10
N CYS A 130 -2.57 -4.53 7.78
CA CYS A 130 -3.83 -4.17 7.11
C CYS A 130 -4.88 -5.27 7.14
N LEU A 131 -4.47 -6.54 6.97
CA LEU A 131 -5.40 -7.66 6.80
C LEU A 131 -5.31 -8.71 7.92
N GLY A 132 -4.32 -8.58 8.81
CA GLY A 132 -4.20 -9.50 9.95
C GLY A 132 -3.75 -10.90 9.58
N CYS A 133 -3.14 -11.10 8.42
CA CYS A 133 -2.66 -12.40 7.98
C CYS A 133 -1.23 -12.32 7.46
N THR A 134 -0.58 -13.50 7.36
CA THR A 134 0.74 -13.60 6.74
C THR A 134 0.63 -13.71 5.23
N LYS A 135 1.74 -13.47 4.54
CA LYS A 135 1.84 -13.64 3.08
C LYS A 135 1.43 -15.06 2.66
N ASP A 136 1.95 -16.07 3.36
CA ASP A 136 1.68 -17.46 3.02
C ASP A 136 0.20 -17.81 3.23
N THR A 137 -0.39 -17.38 4.32
CA THR A 137 -1.81 -17.61 4.59
C THR A 137 -2.68 -16.94 3.53
N PHE A 138 -2.37 -15.71 3.18
CA PHE A 138 -3.09 -14.99 2.13
C PHE A 138 -3.01 -15.74 0.80
N TRP A 139 -1.80 -16.12 0.38
CA TRP A 139 -1.59 -16.80 -0.89
C TRP A 139 -2.33 -18.14 -0.95
N ASN A 140 -2.25 -18.93 0.12
CA ASN A 140 -2.94 -20.20 0.19
C ASN A 140 -4.46 -20.03 0.11
N ASN A 141 -5.01 -19.00 0.73
CA ASN A 141 -6.45 -18.74 0.71
C ASN A 141 -6.96 -18.35 -0.68
N ILE A 142 -6.23 -17.49 -1.41
CA ILE A 142 -6.68 -17.09 -2.75
C ILE A 142 -6.55 -18.23 -3.76
N GLN A 143 -5.64 -19.18 -3.56
CA GLN A 143 -5.50 -20.33 -4.46
C GLN A 143 -6.61 -21.35 -4.28
N LYS A 144 -7.29 -21.34 -3.13
CA LYS A 144 -8.42 -22.27 -2.87
C LYS A 144 -9.73 -21.79 -3.50
N GLU A 145 -9.77 -20.55 -3.91
CA GLU A 145 -10.92 -19.98 -4.59
C GLU A 145 -10.80 -20.22 -6.10
#